data_b38d22cde0c669dda6d387994a9e86ae
#
_entry.id   b38d22cde0c669dda6d387994a9e86ae
#
_cell.length_a   1.000
_cell.length_b   1.000
_cell.length_c   1.000
_cell.angle_alpha   90.00
_cell.angle_beta   90.00
_cell.angle_gamma   90.00
#
_symmetry.space_group_name_H-M   'P 1'
#
loop_
_entity.id
_entity.type
_entity.pdbx_description
1 polymer ?
#
loop_
_entity_poly.entity_id
_entity_poly.type
_entity_poly.pdbx_seq_one_letter_code
_entity_poly.pdbx_strand_id
1 'polypeptide(L)'
;MYAVIYDNKVLVGPMNWNRGMFQGALERKGIQYPLPRTAPNNLPLTINEHAKIMRVDEIRPQMNPLVEFYYGPLWDITEEAAIANYEVHDSPIESMRYNLKQVAAQARYNKEVLGTTATIQDQEVTIDTNRGARDIFVQKYLLMADSDLVNWKFPETWLTLTKQDLSLAVQAGAQYIQNCFDWELNISEQIDQAETKEQLLAITIVE
;
A
#
# COMPACT_ATOMS: atom_id res chain seq x y z
N MET A 1 -21.02 5.65 12.27
CA MET A 1 -20.48 7.04 12.32
C MET A 1 -21.57 8.03 12.63
N TYR A 2 -21.28 9.35 12.62
CA TYR A 2 -22.21 10.41 12.99
C TYR A 2 -22.08 11.58 12.02
N ALA A 3 -23.17 12.35 11.85
CA ALA A 3 -23.19 13.58 11.08
C ALA A 3 -24.08 14.62 11.73
N VAL A 4 -23.73 15.90 11.53
CA VAL A 4 -24.59 17.04 11.83
C VAL A 4 -25.38 17.38 10.58
N ILE A 5 -26.68 17.35 10.68
CA ILE A 5 -27.63 17.67 9.62
C ILE A 5 -28.23 19.05 9.92
N TYR A 6 -28.32 19.91 8.93
CA TYR A 6 -28.97 21.23 8.99
C TYR A 6 -29.78 21.45 7.72
N ASP A 7 -31.08 21.73 7.86
CA ASP A 7 -32.02 21.89 6.75
C ASP A 7 -31.91 20.74 5.71
N ASN A 8 -31.88 19.48 6.23
CA ASN A 8 -31.74 18.26 5.43
C ASN A 8 -30.45 18.18 4.60
N LYS A 9 -29.41 18.91 4.98
CA LYS A 9 -28.07 18.84 4.38
C LYS A 9 -27.04 18.52 5.43
N VAL A 10 -26.01 17.74 5.04
CA VAL A 10 -24.89 17.44 5.93
C VAL A 10 -23.98 18.65 6.05
N LEU A 11 -23.76 19.12 7.28
CA LEU A 11 -22.78 20.15 7.58
C LEU A 11 -21.39 19.56 7.83
N VAL A 12 -21.34 18.42 8.52
CA VAL A 12 -20.10 17.73 8.85
C VAL A 12 -20.37 16.24 9.09
N GLY A 13 -19.48 15.36 8.64
CA GLY A 13 -19.56 13.92 8.71
C GLY A 13 -19.49 13.27 7.32
N PRO A 14 -19.49 11.93 7.24
CA PRO A 14 -19.55 10.99 8.36
C PRO A 14 -18.20 10.88 9.09
N MET A 15 -18.23 10.86 10.42
CA MET A 15 -17.03 10.67 11.23
C MET A 15 -17.36 10.04 12.59
N ASN A 16 -16.34 9.59 13.30
CA ASN A 16 -16.50 9.20 14.70
C ASN A 16 -16.95 10.38 15.54
N TRP A 17 -17.60 10.10 16.72
CA TRP A 17 -18.05 11.17 17.57
C TRP A 17 -16.93 12.14 17.89
N ASN A 18 -17.11 13.38 17.46
CA ASN A 18 -16.18 14.48 17.72
C ASN A 18 -16.96 15.72 18.14
N ARG A 19 -17.09 15.90 19.46
CA ARG A 19 -17.84 17.01 20.07
C ARG A 19 -17.40 18.36 19.54
N GLY A 20 -16.09 18.61 19.47
CA GLY A 20 -15.56 19.91 19.06
C GLY A 20 -15.91 20.27 17.61
N MET A 21 -15.78 19.32 16.69
CA MET A 21 -16.13 19.51 15.28
C MET A 21 -17.64 19.70 15.10
N PHE A 22 -18.46 18.90 15.80
CA PHE A 22 -19.91 18.99 15.69
C PHE A 22 -20.44 20.28 16.30
N GLN A 23 -19.93 20.69 17.47
CA GLN A 23 -20.29 21.95 18.10
C GLN A 23 -19.87 23.14 17.24
N GLY A 24 -18.64 23.15 16.71
CA GLY A 24 -18.18 24.20 15.81
C GLY A 24 -18.97 24.26 14.49
N ALA A 25 -19.50 23.14 13.98
CA ALA A 25 -20.39 23.15 12.81
C ALA A 25 -21.73 23.85 13.14
N LEU A 26 -22.31 23.59 14.30
CA LEU A 26 -23.54 24.22 14.77
C LEU A 26 -23.35 25.71 15.05
N GLU A 27 -22.25 26.08 15.70
CA GLU A 27 -21.91 27.48 16.02
C GLU A 27 -21.76 28.33 14.75
N ARG A 28 -21.17 27.79 13.67
CA ARG A 28 -21.12 28.48 12.37
C ARG A 28 -22.51 28.77 11.77
N LYS A 29 -23.55 28.06 12.23
CA LYS A 29 -24.96 28.31 11.89
C LYS A 29 -25.70 29.16 12.96
N GLY A 30 -24.97 29.71 13.93
CA GLY A 30 -25.55 30.50 15.00
C GLY A 30 -26.26 29.67 16.09
N ILE A 31 -26.05 28.36 16.11
CA ILE A 31 -26.70 27.46 17.07
C ILE A 31 -25.74 27.16 18.22
N GLN A 32 -26.12 27.65 19.40
CA GLN A 32 -25.43 27.34 20.66
C GLN A 32 -26.13 26.19 21.36
N TYR A 33 -25.53 25.01 21.32
CA TYR A 33 -26.07 23.82 21.96
C TYR A 33 -24.93 23.04 22.64
N PRO A 34 -25.01 22.76 23.94
CA PRO A 34 -23.96 22.04 24.66
C PRO A 34 -24.04 20.56 24.37
N LEU A 35 -23.18 20.10 23.46
CA LEU A 35 -23.11 18.68 23.13
C LEU A 35 -22.47 17.85 24.24
N PRO A 36 -22.92 16.59 24.45
CA PRO A 36 -22.32 15.69 25.43
C PRO A 36 -20.87 15.33 25.04
N ARG A 37 -20.05 14.94 26.03
CA ARG A 37 -18.66 14.51 25.81
C ARG A 37 -18.56 13.22 25.01
N THR A 38 -19.50 12.30 25.20
CA THR A 38 -19.62 11.02 24.50
C THR A 38 -20.82 11.05 23.57
N ALA A 39 -20.83 10.17 22.59
CA ALA A 39 -21.97 10.01 21.69
C ALA A 39 -23.25 9.69 22.49
N PRO A 40 -24.38 10.37 22.19
CA PRO A 40 -25.65 10.09 22.86
C PRO A 40 -26.17 8.72 22.47
N ASN A 41 -26.81 8.04 23.43
CA ASN A 41 -27.41 6.73 23.17
C ASN A 41 -28.66 6.81 22.29
N ASN A 42 -29.40 7.92 22.41
CA ASN A 42 -30.62 8.14 21.66
C ASN A 42 -30.35 9.06 20.47
N LEU A 43 -30.46 8.54 19.27
CA LEU A 43 -30.35 9.25 18.01
C LEU A 43 -31.60 9.00 17.16
N PRO A 44 -32.03 9.96 16.37
CA PRO A 44 -31.45 11.27 16.15
C PRO A 44 -31.53 12.21 17.37
N LEU A 45 -30.46 12.95 17.64
CA LEU A 45 -30.47 14.03 18.64
C LEU A 45 -30.97 15.31 17.97
N THR A 46 -32.22 15.65 18.15
CA THR A 46 -32.82 16.90 17.68
C THR A 46 -32.32 18.07 18.53
N ILE A 47 -31.74 19.06 17.91
CA ILE A 47 -31.21 20.26 18.54
C ILE A 47 -32.21 21.40 18.46
N ASN A 48 -32.78 21.61 17.28
CA ASN A 48 -33.91 22.51 17.01
C ASN A 48 -34.65 22.04 15.73
N GLU A 49 -35.55 22.83 15.21
CA GLU A 49 -36.32 22.54 13.99
C GLU A 49 -35.46 22.39 12.72
N HIS A 50 -34.26 23.00 12.72
CA HIS A 50 -33.34 23.01 11.59
C HIS A 50 -32.19 22.02 11.74
N ALA A 51 -31.78 21.70 12.99
CA ALA A 51 -30.57 20.97 13.26
C ALA A 51 -30.77 19.70 14.08
N LYS A 52 -30.14 18.61 13.63
CA LYS A 52 -30.09 17.34 14.35
C LYS A 52 -28.73 16.67 14.15
N ILE A 53 -28.36 15.80 15.09
CA ILE A 53 -27.23 14.89 14.93
C ILE A 53 -27.80 13.48 14.74
N MET A 54 -27.31 12.80 13.73
CA MET A 54 -27.78 11.48 13.36
C MET A 54 -26.63 10.47 13.38
N ARG A 55 -26.95 9.22 13.63
CA ARG A 55 -26.11 8.09 13.26
C ARG A 55 -26.10 7.96 11.75
N VAL A 56 -24.94 7.62 11.20
CA VAL A 56 -24.78 7.43 9.77
C VAL A 56 -24.42 5.99 9.49
N ASP A 57 -25.18 5.36 8.63
CA ASP A 57 -24.85 4.08 8.04
C ASP A 57 -24.18 4.34 6.68
N GLU A 58 -23.04 3.69 6.45
CA GLU A 58 -22.30 3.81 5.19
C GLU A 58 -22.55 2.60 4.33
N ILE A 59 -22.92 2.85 3.07
CA ILE A 59 -23.04 1.84 2.03
C ILE A 59 -21.89 2.05 1.05
N ARG A 60 -20.93 1.14 1.09
CA ARG A 60 -19.76 1.13 0.19
C ARG A 60 -19.77 -0.15 -0.63
N PRO A 61 -19.95 -0.07 -1.94
CA PRO A 61 -19.77 -1.21 -2.85
C PRO A 61 -18.33 -1.74 -2.76
N GLN A 62 -18.13 -2.97 -3.19
CA GLN A 62 -16.79 -3.50 -3.35
C GLN A 62 -16.08 -2.77 -4.49
N MET A 63 -14.82 -2.40 -4.29
CA MET A 63 -13.99 -1.75 -5.31
C MET A 63 -12.60 -2.35 -5.38
N ASN A 64 -11.94 -2.18 -6.52
CA ASN A 64 -10.53 -2.47 -6.70
C ASN A 64 -9.70 -1.17 -6.55
N PRO A 65 -8.96 -0.96 -5.44
CA PRO A 65 -8.26 0.29 -5.18
C PRO A 65 -7.11 0.60 -6.16
N LEU A 66 -6.71 -0.36 -6.99
CA LEU A 66 -5.69 -0.14 -8.02
C LEU A 66 -6.22 0.66 -9.20
N VAL A 67 -7.51 0.51 -9.51
CA VAL A 67 -8.12 1.04 -10.74
C VAL A 67 -9.42 1.82 -10.51
N GLU A 68 -9.91 1.87 -9.27
CA GLU A 68 -11.19 2.46 -8.90
C GLU A 68 -11.06 3.35 -7.67
N PHE A 69 -12.02 4.25 -7.50
CA PHE A 69 -12.15 5.07 -6.30
C PHE A 69 -13.62 5.25 -5.90
N TYR A 70 -13.85 5.58 -4.63
CA TYR A 70 -15.18 5.95 -4.16
C TYR A 70 -15.49 7.40 -4.51
N TYR A 71 -16.63 7.60 -5.15
CA TYR A 71 -17.25 8.91 -5.32
C TYR A 71 -18.38 9.07 -4.28
N GLY A 72 -18.47 10.22 -3.66
CA GLY A 72 -19.49 10.50 -2.64
C GLY A 72 -18.88 11.03 -1.33
N PRO A 73 -19.62 10.95 -0.21
CA PRO A 73 -20.92 10.28 -0.12
C PRO A 73 -22.08 11.05 -0.78
N LEU A 74 -22.96 10.31 -1.43
CA LEU A 74 -24.30 10.76 -1.80
C LEU A 74 -25.23 10.48 -0.62
N TRP A 75 -25.92 11.50 -0.13
CA TRP A 75 -26.67 11.39 1.11
C TRP A 75 -28.14 11.11 0.87
N ASP A 76 -28.65 10.10 1.57
CA ASP A 76 -30.07 9.88 1.77
C ASP A 76 -30.41 10.18 3.23
N ILE A 77 -31.20 11.25 3.47
CA ILE A 77 -31.50 11.77 4.79
C ILE A 77 -33.00 11.75 4.98
N THR A 78 -33.45 10.92 5.91
CA THR A 78 -34.83 10.85 6.38
C THR A 78 -34.97 11.49 7.76
N GLU A 79 -36.14 11.42 8.37
CA GLU A 79 -36.34 11.89 9.75
C GLU A 79 -35.57 11.03 10.77
N GLU A 80 -35.41 9.72 10.49
CA GLU A 80 -34.86 8.76 11.45
C GLU A 80 -33.45 8.28 11.11
N ALA A 81 -33.04 8.35 9.83
CA ALA A 81 -31.78 7.80 9.35
C ALA A 81 -31.05 8.76 8.43
N ALA A 82 -29.72 8.65 8.44
CA ALA A 82 -28.84 9.24 7.45
C ALA A 82 -27.94 8.14 6.86
N ILE A 83 -28.00 7.99 5.55
CA ILE A 83 -27.24 6.97 4.83
C ILE A 83 -26.25 7.69 3.92
N ALA A 84 -24.97 7.33 4.04
CA ALA A 84 -23.90 7.80 3.17
C ALA A 84 -23.64 6.72 2.10
N ASN A 85 -24.16 6.93 0.92
CA ASN A 85 -23.99 6.04 -0.24
C ASN A 85 -22.73 6.43 -1.00
N TYR A 86 -21.92 5.46 -1.37
CA TYR A 86 -20.75 5.67 -2.22
C TYR A 86 -20.94 4.92 -3.54
N GLU A 87 -20.53 5.56 -4.61
CA GLU A 87 -20.43 4.96 -5.93
C GLU A 87 -18.98 4.59 -6.20
N VAL A 88 -18.77 3.57 -7.02
CA VAL A 88 -17.44 3.17 -7.51
C VAL A 88 -17.25 3.74 -8.89
N HIS A 89 -16.21 4.51 -9.06
CA HIS A 89 -15.82 5.12 -10.34
C HIS A 89 -14.43 4.67 -10.74
N ASP A 90 -14.18 4.57 -12.03
CA ASP A 90 -12.85 4.27 -12.56
C ASP A 90 -11.90 5.43 -12.29
N SER A 91 -10.70 5.11 -11.81
CA SER A 91 -9.62 6.08 -11.67
C SER A 91 -9.16 6.57 -13.06
N PRO A 92 -8.62 7.80 -13.17
CA PRO A 92 -7.92 8.21 -14.37
C PRO A 92 -6.83 7.20 -14.76
N ILE A 93 -6.67 6.93 -16.04
CA ILE A 93 -5.74 5.91 -16.54
C ILE A 93 -4.30 6.10 -16.01
N GLU A 94 -3.86 7.35 -15.87
CA GLU A 94 -2.54 7.66 -15.31
C GLU A 94 -2.41 7.27 -13.84
N SER A 95 -3.49 7.41 -13.06
CA SER A 95 -3.50 6.95 -11.67
C SER A 95 -3.46 5.43 -11.57
N MET A 96 -4.16 4.73 -12.47
CA MET A 96 -4.12 3.28 -12.56
C MET A 96 -2.72 2.78 -12.90
N ARG A 97 -2.06 3.39 -13.91
CA ARG A 97 -0.68 3.08 -14.28
C ARG A 97 0.28 3.29 -13.12
N TYR A 98 0.16 4.43 -12.44
CA TYR A 98 0.98 4.72 -11.26
C TYR A 98 0.82 3.65 -10.17
N ASN A 99 -0.42 3.29 -9.81
CA ASN A 99 -0.70 2.29 -8.79
C ASN A 99 -0.12 0.92 -9.15
N LEU A 100 -0.29 0.47 -10.40
CA LEU A 100 0.23 -0.81 -10.86
C LEU A 100 1.77 -0.84 -10.88
N LYS A 101 2.43 0.26 -11.24
CA LYS A 101 3.89 0.38 -11.14
C LYS A 101 4.38 0.29 -9.70
N GLN A 102 3.65 0.84 -8.71
CA GLN A 102 3.99 0.66 -7.30
C GLN A 102 3.88 -0.82 -6.87
N VAL A 103 2.87 -1.54 -7.35
CA VAL A 103 2.72 -2.99 -7.10
C VAL A 103 3.88 -3.76 -7.73
N ALA A 104 4.25 -3.45 -8.97
CA ALA A 104 5.39 -4.08 -9.66
C ALA A 104 6.71 -3.83 -8.93
N ALA A 105 6.96 -2.59 -8.46
CA ALA A 105 8.14 -2.25 -7.69
C ALA A 105 8.20 -3.01 -6.36
N GLN A 106 7.06 -3.15 -5.66
CA GLN A 106 7.00 -3.94 -4.43
C GLN A 106 7.25 -5.44 -4.70
N ALA A 107 6.64 -6.00 -5.74
CA ALA A 107 6.85 -7.38 -6.15
C ALA A 107 8.33 -7.64 -6.54
N ARG A 108 8.96 -6.70 -7.28
CA ARG A 108 10.40 -6.75 -7.55
C ARG A 108 11.22 -6.78 -6.26
N TYR A 109 10.92 -5.90 -5.30
CA TYR A 109 11.62 -5.88 -4.02
C TYR A 109 11.46 -7.19 -3.25
N ASN A 110 10.26 -7.76 -3.23
CA ASN A 110 10.01 -9.06 -2.60
C ASN A 110 10.85 -10.16 -3.26
N LYS A 111 10.91 -10.20 -4.60
CA LYS A 111 11.79 -11.13 -5.34
C LYS A 111 13.27 -10.90 -5.01
N GLU A 112 13.71 -9.65 -5.00
CA GLU A 112 15.11 -9.26 -4.76
C GLU A 112 15.67 -9.84 -3.46
N VAL A 113 14.85 -10.00 -2.42
CA VAL A 113 15.28 -10.47 -1.09
C VAL A 113 15.13 -11.98 -0.87
N LEU A 114 14.61 -12.72 -1.84
CA LEU A 114 14.43 -14.19 -1.71
C LEU A 114 15.75 -14.95 -1.74
N GLY A 115 16.80 -14.34 -2.26
CA GLY A 115 18.06 -15.04 -2.48
C GLY A 115 18.13 -15.76 -3.82
N THR A 116 19.31 -16.28 -4.13
CA THR A 116 19.58 -17.11 -5.31
C THR A 116 20.53 -18.24 -4.93
N THR A 117 20.78 -19.18 -5.84
CA THR A 117 21.77 -20.23 -5.62
C THR A 117 22.99 -20.03 -6.51
N ALA A 118 24.12 -20.54 -6.06
CA ALA A 118 25.35 -20.65 -6.84
C ALA A 118 26.06 -21.96 -6.54
N THR A 119 26.78 -22.49 -7.54
CA THR A 119 27.68 -23.63 -7.32
C THR A 119 29.07 -23.11 -6.96
N ILE A 120 29.54 -23.40 -5.76
CA ILE A 120 30.87 -23.04 -5.24
C ILE A 120 31.55 -24.31 -4.74
N GLN A 121 32.74 -24.62 -5.26
CA GLN A 121 33.47 -25.84 -4.89
C GLN A 121 32.61 -27.11 -5.06
N ASP A 122 31.90 -27.22 -6.18
CA ASP A 122 30.96 -28.31 -6.52
C ASP A 122 29.79 -28.49 -5.54
N GLN A 123 29.53 -27.49 -4.67
CA GLN A 123 28.39 -27.46 -3.76
C GLN A 123 27.42 -26.37 -4.17
N GLU A 124 26.13 -26.69 -4.22
CA GLU A 124 25.08 -25.68 -4.36
C GLU A 124 24.86 -24.99 -3.01
N VAL A 125 24.98 -23.68 -3.00
CA VAL A 125 24.80 -22.84 -1.81
C VAL A 125 23.82 -21.71 -2.09
N THR A 126 23.07 -21.30 -1.07
CA THR A 126 22.17 -20.17 -1.14
C THR A 126 22.93 -18.87 -0.88
N ILE A 127 22.79 -17.93 -1.81
CA ILE A 127 23.32 -16.57 -1.73
C ILE A 127 22.20 -15.66 -1.26
N ASP A 128 22.33 -15.11 -0.07
CA ASP A 128 21.43 -14.06 0.42
C ASP A 128 21.61 -12.79 -0.40
N THR A 129 20.52 -12.29 -0.96
CA THR A 129 20.50 -11.12 -1.83
C THR A 129 19.88 -9.88 -1.17
N ASN A 130 19.59 -9.92 0.12
CA ASN A 130 19.22 -8.69 0.82
C ASN A 130 20.37 -7.66 0.80
N ARG A 131 20.05 -6.37 0.95
CA ARG A 131 21.04 -5.28 0.79
C ARG A 131 22.24 -5.43 1.71
N GLY A 132 22.01 -5.79 2.99
CA GLY A 132 23.10 -5.97 3.96
C GLY A 132 24.02 -7.12 3.61
N ALA A 133 23.49 -8.26 3.17
CA ALA A 133 24.29 -9.40 2.75
C ALA A 133 25.13 -9.08 1.51
N ARG A 134 24.55 -8.42 0.51
CA ARG A 134 25.28 -7.99 -0.70
C ARG A 134 26.47 -7.08 -0.36
N ASP A 135 26.25 -6.11 0.53
CA ASP A 135 27.32 -5.20 0.94
C ASP A 135 28.48 -5.96 1.61
N ILE A 136 28.18 -6.94 2.45
CA ILE A 136 29.20 -7.78 3.11
C ILE A 136 29.98 -8.61 2.08
N PHE A 137 29.29 -9.26 1.12
CA PHE A 137 29.96 -10.03 0.06
C PHE A 137 30.87 -9.14 -0.78
N VAL A 138 30.39 -8.00 -1.24
CA VAL A 138 31.16 -7.07 -2.08
C VAL A 138 32.34 -6.48 -1.31
N GLN A 139 32.14 -6.02 -0.09
CA GLN A 139 33.23 -5.48 0.73
C GLN A 139 34.31 -6.53 0.99
N LYS A 140 33.92 -7.76 1.32
CA LYS A 140 34.88 -8.84 1.54
C LYS A 140 35.66 -9.15 0.28
N TYR A 141 34.97 -9.28 -0.86
CA TYR A 141 35.63 -9.50 -2.15
C TYR A 141 36.67 -8.42 -2.49
N LEU A 142 36.33 -7.15 -2.28
CA LEU A 142 37.22 -6.02 -2.57
C LEU A 142 38.44 -5.97 -1.67
N LEU A 143 38.32 -6.42 -0.41
CA LEU A 143 39.40 -6.35 0.58
C LEU A 143 40.30 -7.59 0.60
N MET A 144 39.92 -8.70 -0.06
CA MET A 144 40.75 -9.91 -0.13
C MET A 144 41.89 -9.75 -1.12
N ALA A 145 43.10 -10.17 -0.74
CA ALA A 145 44.16 -10.50 -1.69
C ALA A 145 43.87 -11.84 -2.39
N ASP A 146 44.49 -12.08 -3.54
CA ASP A 146 44.24 -13.30 -4.32
C ASP A 146 44.67 -14.59 -3.61
N SER A 147 45.62 -14.48 -2.66
CA SER A 147 46.10 -15.59 -1.84
C SER A 147 45.30 -15.81 -0.56
N ASP A 148 44.36 -14.94 -0.25
CA ASP A 148 43.62 -15.03 1.02
C ASP A 148 42.56 -16.13 0.98
N LEU A 149 42.32 -16.70 2.17
CA LEU A 149 41.26 -17.65 2.43
C LEU A 149 40.34 -17.07 3.49
N VAL A 150 39.02 -17.27 3.33
CA VAL A 150 38.03 -16.83 4.32
C VAL A 150 37.05 -17.95 4.63
N ASN A 151 36.78 -18.16 5.90
CA ASN A 151 35.68 -19.06 6.31
C ASN A 151 34.36 -18.34 6.19
N TRP A 152 33.47 -18.89 5.38
CA TRP A 152 32.15 -18.29 5.11
C TRP A 152 31.05 -19.28 5.48
N LYS A 153 30.02 -18.75 6.17
CA LYS A 153 28.84 -19.53 6.53
C LYS A 153 27.72 -19.27 5.55
N PHE A 154 27.38 -20.26 4.76
CA PHE A 154 26.12 -20.31 4.01
C PHE A 154 25.02 -20.95 4.87
N PRO A 155 23.73 -20.81 4.52
CA PRO A 155 22.65 -21.48 5.24
C PRO A 155 22.86 -22.98 5.39
N GLU A 156 23.39 -23.63 4.37
CA GLU A 156 23.57 -25.09 4.29
C GLU A 156 24.87 -25.56 4.94
N THR A 157 25.95 -24.77 4.82
CA THR A 157 27.30 -25.27 5.14
C THR A 157 28.30 -24.15 5.43
N TRP A 158 29.46 -24.53 5.97
CA TRP A 158 30.64 -23.68 6.04
C TRP A 158 31.62 -24.06 4.92
N LEU A 159 32.10 -23.05 4.19
CA LEU A 159 33.16 -23.23 3.21
C LEU A 159 34.34 -22.29 3.49
N THR A 160 35.52 -22.78 3.18
CA THR A 160 36.73 -21.93 3.13
C THR A 160 36.91 -21.44 1.69
N LEU A 161 36.60 -20.16 1.47
CA LEU A 161 36.54 -19.55 0.15
C LEU A 161 37.83 -18.88 -0.23
N THR A 162 38.23 -19.05 -1.49
CA THR A 162 39.18 -18.19 -2.18
C THR A 162 38.48 -16.91 -2.64
N LYS A 163 39.25 -15.93 -3.07
CA LYS A 163 38.69 -14.71 -3.71
C LYS A 163 37.89 -15.05 -4.98
N GLN A 164 38.30 -16.06 -5.72
CA GLN A 164 37.60 -16.52 -6.92
C GLN A 164 36.22 -17.13 -6.56
N ASP A 165 36.15 -17.97 -5.50
CA ASP A 165 34.90 -18.53 -5.00
C ASP A 165 33.93 -17.41 -4.58
N LEU A 166 34.45 -16.40 -3.86
CA LEU A 166 33.65 -15.26 -3.43
C LEU A 166 33.16 -14.42 -4.61
N SER A 167 33.97 -14.33 -5.70
CA SER A 167 33.56 -13.69 -6.96
C SER A 167 32.35 -14.38 -7.60
N LEU A 168 32.28 -15.72 -7.55
CA LEU A 168 31.11 -16.48 -8.06
C LEU A 168 29.85 -16.13 -7.30
N ALA A 169 29.92 -16.02 -5.96
CA ALA A 169 28.78 -15.61 -5.13
C ALA A 169 28.31 -14.19 -5.45
N VAL A 170 29.26 -13.24 -5.59
CA VAL A 170 28.97 -11.85 -5.94
C VAL A 170 28.30 -11.75 -7.31
N GLN A 171 28.83 -12.48 -8.31
CA GLN A 171 28.28 -12.49 -9.67
C GLN A 171 26.88 -13.08 -9.71
N ALA A 172 26.65 -14.21 -9.03
CA ALA A 172 25.33 -14.84 -8.97
C ALA A 172 24.29 -13.90 -8.35
N GLY A 173 24.64 -13.28 -7.22
CA GLY A 173 23.77 -12.30 -6.57
C GLY A 173 23.49 -11.07 -7.45
N ALA A 174 24.52 -10.50 -8.09
CA ALA A 174 24.37 -9.36 -8.98
C ALA A 174 23.49 -9.66 -10.20
N GLN A 175 23.68 -10.84 -10.83
CA GLN A 175 22.88 -11.25 -11.98
C GLN A 175 21.41 -11.47 -11.59
N TYR A 176 21.17 -12.09 -10.43
CA TYR A 176 19.81 -12.29 -9.92
C TYR A 176 19.10 -10.97 -9.70
N ILE A 177 19.77 -10.01 -9.07
CA ILE A 177 19.24 -8.65 -8.85
C ILE A 177 18.93 -7.95 -10.18
N GLN A 178 19.86 -8.04 -11.14
CA GLN A 178 19.63 -7.48 -12.48
C GLN A 178 18.39 -8.09 -13.14
N ASN A 179 18.20 -9.39 -13.05
CA ASN A 179 17.02 -10.06 -13.59
C ASN A 179 15.72 -9.58 -12.91
N CYS A 180 15.76 -9.25 -11.62
CA CYS A 180 14.61 -8.66 -10.92
C CYS A 180 14.27 -7.27 -11.49
N PHE A 181 15.26 -6.42 -11.74
CA PHE A 181 15.05 -5.11 -12.36
C PHE A 181 14.56 -5.20 -13.80
N ASP A 182 15.14 -6.11 -14.60
CA ASP A 182 14.71 -6.33 -15.99
C ASP A 182 13.25 -6.81 -16.05
N TRP A 183 12.84 -7.65 -15.10
CA TRP A 183 11.44 -8.06 -14.93
C TRP A 183 10.54 -6.85 -14.62
N GLU A 184 10.91 -5.98 -13.66
CA GLU A 184 10.11 -4.79 -13.32
C GLU A 184 10.02 -3.83 -14.52
N LEU A 185 11.13 -3.63 -15.25
CA LEU A 185 11.15 -2.81 -16.47
C LEU A 185 10.16 -3.33 -17.51
N ASN A 186 10.18 -4.62 -17.78
CA ASN A 186 9.25 -5.25 -18.74
C ASN A 186 7.78 -5.06 -18.32
N ILE A 187 7.45 -5.25 -17.03
CA ILE A 187 6.11 -4.99 -16.51
C ILE A 187 5.74 -3.50 -16.65
N SER A 188 6.67 -2.59 -16.35
CA SER A 188 6.45 -1.14 -16.49
C SER A 188 6.17 -0.73 -17.93
N GLU A 189 6.86 -1.32 -18.90
CA GLU A 189 6.62 -1.09 -20.32
C GLU A 189 5.23 -1.59 -20.77
N GLN A 190 4.80 -2.75 -20.28
CA GLN A 190 3.44 -3.25 -20.54
C GLN A 190 2.37 -2.31 -19.95
N ILE A 191 2.60 -1.79 -18.73
CA ILE A 191 1.70 -0.83 -18.09
C ILE A 191 1.61 0.47 -18.91
N ASP A 192 2.74 0.97 -19.42
CA ASP A 192 2.78 2.19 -20.22
C ASP A 192 2.07 2.05 -21.58
N GLN A 193 2.13 0.86 -22.17
CA GLN A 193 1.48 0.55 -23.45
C GLN A 193 -0.02 0.28 -23.33
N ALA A 194 -0.51 -0.05 -22.13
CA ALA A 194 -1.93 -0.32 -21.90
C ALA A 194 -2.75 0.98 -21.98
N GLU A 195 -3.75 1.02 -22.85
CA GLU A 195 -4.59 2.19 -23.11
C GLU A 195 -5.94 2.13 -22.39
N THR A 196 -6.34 0.95 -21.88
CA THR A 196 -7.62 0.74 -21.20
C THR A 196 -7.46 0.08 -19.85
N LYS A 197 -8.47 0.20 -18.99
CA LYS A 197 -8.54 -0.48 -17.69
C LYS A 197 -8.42 -2.00 -17.84
N GLU A 198 -9.08 -2.58 -18.84
CA GLU A 198 -9.07 -4.01 -19.10
C GLU A 198 -7.67 -4.51 -19.47
N GLN A 199 -6.94 -3.75 -20.29
CA GLN A 199 -5.55 -4.05 -20.63
C GLN A 199 -4.65 -3.98 -19.40
N LEU A 200 -4.81 -2.95 -18.56
CA LEU A 200 -4.06 -2.83 -17.32
C LEU A 200 -4.31 -4.01 -16.36
N LEU A 201 -5.59 -4.42 -16.22
CA LEU A 201 -5.97 -5.54 -15.36
C LEU A 201 -5.53 -6.91 -15.89
N ALA A 202 -5.24 -7.02 -17.19
CA ALA A 202 -4.72 -8.24 -17.81
C ALA A 202 -3.21 -8.46 -17.55
N ILE A 203 -2.49 -7.41 -17.09
CA ILE A 203 -1.05 -7.52 -16.77
C ILE A 203 -0.88 -8.33 -15.50
N THR A 204 -0.18 -9.45 -15.61
CA THR A 204 0.08 -10.34 -14.47
C THR A 204 1.33 -9.87 -13.73
N ILE A 205 1.15 -9.35 -12.53
CA ILE A 205 2.23 -9.04 -11.60
C ILE A 205 2.25 -10.18 -10.57
N VAL A 206 3.12 -11.17 -10.78
CA VAL A 206 3.26 -12.33 -9.87
C VAL A 206 4.29 -12.00 -8.79
N GLU A 207 3.89 -12.18 -7.53
CA GLU A 207 4.78 -12.13 -6.37
C GLU A 207 5.76 -13.32 -6.32
#